data_f4ba8db5ecb944a5c591f5350e0cafdf
#
_entry.id   f4ba8db5ecb944a5c591f5350e0cafdf
#
_cell.length_a   1.000
_cell.length_b   1.000
_cell.length_c   1.000
_cell.angle_alpha   90.00
_cell.angle_beta   90.00
_cell.angle_gamma   90.00
#
_symmetry.space_group_name_H-M   'P 1'
#
loop_
_entity.id
_entity.type
_entity.pdbx_description
1 polymer ?
#
loop_
_entity_poly.entity_id
_entity_poly.type
_entity_poly.pdbx_seq_one_letter_code
_entity_poly.pdbx_strand_id
1 'polypeptide(L)'
;IGKGSGIPVHLTHYRQNPGKGTYQDYLGLVENARENGMDVTFDCYTYPYSGTTLTIILPNWSKDGGPEALIKNLSSKDTRDRMAKEMNPSGYPTHWLTNFKKPHNKKYEGLSVNEIAAINNQEPSDTIFDLLIDENLGISHVGFGTNPHTLPEFVKHPAGMIASDSILFGDFPSPRTYGNFTKVISEFSRDDKFLTLPDAIRKMSSFPAQRL
;
A
#
# COMPACT_ATOMS: atom_id res chain seq x y z
N ILE A 1 -6.62 -22.54 -2.73
CA ILE A 1 -6.06 -23.09 -1.49
C ILE A 1 -7.21 -23.37 -0.52
N GLY A 2 -7.92 -22.41 0.03
CA GLY A 2 -8.97 -22.58 1.04
C GLY A 2 -10.01 -23.66 0.69
N LYS A 3 -10.57 -23.62 -0.53
CA LYS A 3 -11.58 -24.61 -0.97
C LYS A 3 -11.05 -26.04 -0.98
N GLY A 4 -9.79 -26.25 -1.34
CA GLY A 4 -9.22 -27.60 -1.43
C GLY A 4 -8.68 -28.15 -0.09
N SER A 5 -8.37 -27.29 0.87
CA SER A 5 -7.78 -27.66 2.16
C SER A 5 -8.75 -27.60 3.34
N GLY A 6 -9.90 -26.91 3.19
CA GLY A 6 -10.81 -26.62 4.29
C GLY A 6 -10.26 -25.63 5.34
N ILE A 7 -9.09 -25.03 5.08
CA ILE A 7 -8.45 -24.10 6.00
C ILE A 7 -9.13 -22.72 5.89
N PRO A 8 -9.40 -22.04 7.02
CA PRO A 8 -9.84 -20.66 7.03
C PRO A 8 -8.89 -19.74 6.28
N VAL A 9 -9.43 -18.77 5.52
CA VAL A 9 -8.66 -17.83 4.72
C VAL A 9 -8.87 -16.42 5.25
N HIS A 10 -7.77 -15.68 5.44
CA HIS A 10 -7.81 -14.26 5.73
C HIS A 10 -7.05 -13.50 4.65
N LEU A 11 -7.71 -12.50 4.03
CA LEU A 11 -7.13 -11.64 3.01
C LEU A 11 -6.68 -10.33 3.66
N THR A 12 -5.38 -10.08 3.72
CA THR A 12 -4.86 -8.87 4.35
C THR A 12 -4.88 -7.68 3.40
N HIS A 13 -5.08 -6.45 3.94
CA HIS A 13 -5.22 -5.17 3.24
C HIS A 13 -6.06 -5.25 1.95
N TYR A 14 -7.20 -5.96 2.04
CA TYR A 14 -8.09 -6.23 0.93
C TYR A 14 -8.92 -4.99 0.58
N ARG A 15 -8.76 -4.49 -0.62
CA ARG A 15 -9.42 -3.28 -1.12
C ARG A 15 -9.36 -3.22 -2.64
N GLN A 16 -10.19 -2.37 -3.23
CA GLN A 16 -10.14 -2.14 -4.67
C GLN A 16 -8.85 -1.43 -5.07
N ASN A 17 -8.10 -2.04 -5.97
CA ASN A 17 -6.95 -1.40 -6.61
C ASN A 17 -7.42 -0.56 -7.80
N PRO A 18 -6.90 0.67 -7.98
CA PRO A 18 -7.25 1.51 -9.13
C PRO A 18 -7.03 0.79 -10.46
N GLY A 19 -8.02 0.87 -11.35
CA GLY A 19 -7.95 0.28 -12.69
C GLY A 19 -8.11 -1.24 -12.78
N LYS A 20 -8.46 -1.93 -11.66
CA LYS A 20 -8.62 -3.39 -11.63
C LYS A 20 -9.98 -3.81 -11.11
N GLY A 21 -11.00 -3.73 -11.97
CA GLY A 21 -12.36 -4.13 -11.59
C GLY A 21 -13.07 -3.13 -10.68
N THR A 22 -14.28 -3.48 -10.26
CA THR A 22 -15.12 -2.68 -9.36
C THR A 22 -15.01 -3.21 -7.92
N TYR A 23 -15.44 -2.42 -6.93
CA TYR A 23 -15.50 -2.92 -5.56
C TYR A 23 -16.48 -4.08 -5.38
N GLN A 24 -17.54 -4.11 -6.20
CA GLN A 24 -18.49 -5.23 -6.24
C GLN A 24 -17.81 -6.53 -6.68
N ASP A 25 -16.92 -6.48 -7.67
CA ASP A 25 -16.16 -7.66 -8.10
C ASP A 25 -15.31 -8.20 -6.95
N TYR A 26 -14.64 -7.31 -6.21
CA TYR A 26 -13.82 -7.71 -5.06
C TYR A 26 -14.65 -8.32 -3.92
N LEU A 27 -15.70 -7.62 -3.49
CA LEU A 27 -16.54 -8.11 -2.39
C LEU A 27 -17.35 -9.36 -2.80
N GLY A 28 -17.81 -9.42 -4.05
CA GLY A 28 -18.50 -10.59 -4.60
C GLY A 28 -17.65 -11.86 -4.58
N LEU A 29 -16.32 -11.77 -4.72
CA LEU A 29 -15.42 -12.93 -4.54
C LEU A 29 -15.47 -13.46 -3.10
N VAL A 30 -15.49 -12.57 -2.12
CA VAL A 30 -15.56 -12.94 -0.70
C VAL A 30 -16.95 -13.53 -0.37
N GLU A 31 -18.01 -12.88 -0.84
CA GLU A 31 -19.40 -13.32 -0.61
C GLU A 31 -19.63 -14.70 -1.23
N ASN A 32 -19.27 -14.89 -2.50
CA ASN A 32 -19.39 -16.17 -3.19
C ASN A 32 -18.61 -17.28 -2.47
N ALA A 33 -17.39 -17.01 -2.03
CA ALA A 33 -16.60 -17.99 -1.28
C ALA A 33 -17.32 -18.40 0.03
N ARG A 34 -17.86 -17.42 0.77
CA ARG A 34 -18.60 -17.67 2.02
C ARG A 34 -19.91 -18.43 1.81
N GLU A 35 -20.67 -18.07 0.78
CA GLU A 35 -21.90 -18.80 0.37
C GLU A 35 -21.61 -20.26 0.01
N ASN A 36 -20.42 -20.54 -0.53
CA ASN A 36 -19.96 -21.90 -0.81
C ASN A 36 -19.29 -22.59 0.40
N GLY A 37 -19.53 -22.10 1.61
CA GLY A 37 -19.10 -22.74 2.86
C GLY A 37 -17.64 -22.51 3.23
N MET A 38 -16.93 -21.61 2.55
CA MET A 38 -15.56 -21.26 2.94
C MET A 38 -15.56 -20.23 4.08
N ASP A 39 -14.73 -20.45 5.08
CA ASP A 39 -14.47 -19.47 6.12
C ASP A 39 -13.47 -18.41 5.61
N VAL A 40 -14.00 -17.31 5.05
CA VAL A 40 -13.21 -16.21 4.49
C VAL A 40 -13.49 -14.91 5.23
N THR A 41 -12.43 -14.25 5.68
CA THR A 41 -12.46 -12.91 6.24
C THR A 41 -11.37 -12.06 5.58
N PHE A 42 -11.43 -10.75 5.79
CA PHE A 42 -10.37 -9.84 5.33
C PHE A 42 -10.17 -8.67 6.29
N ASP A 43 -9.05 -7.99 6.16
CA ASP A 43 -8.84 -6.69 6.79
C ASP A 43 -8.62 -5.58 5.74
N CYS A 44 -8.87 -4.36 6.16
CA CYS A 44 -8.52 -3.16 5.39
C CYS A 44 -8.16 -2.01 6.35
N TYR A 45 -7.43 -1.03 5.83
CA TYR A 45 -7.19 0.23 6.53
C TYR A 45 -8.04 1.36 5.93
N THR A 46 -8.21 2.44 6.68
CA THR A 46 -9.22 3.47 6.43
C THR A 46 -8.73 4.64 5.56
N TYR A 47 -7.48 4.61 5.16
CA TYR A 47 -6.86 5.65 4.32
C TYR A 47 -6.66 5.18 2.88
N PRO A 48 -6.78 6.07 1.88
CA PRO A 48 -6.51 5.73 0.49
C PRO A 48 -5.01 5.62 0.17
N TYR A 49 -4.16 5.92 1.14
CA TYR A 49 -2.70 5.90 0.99
C TYR A 49 -2.12 4.59 1.50
N SER A 50 -1.24 4.00 0.71
CA SER A 50 -0.39 2.87 1.10
C SER A 50 1.04 3.34 1.38
N GLY A 51 1.83 2.51 2.09
CA GLY A 51 3.25 2.75 2.28
C GLY A 51 4.00 1.44 2.20
N THR A 52 5.10 1.43 1.42
CA THR A 52 5.97 0.25 1.25
C THR A 52 7.33 0.68 0.71
N THR A 53 8.22 -0.28 0.45
CA THR A 53 9.51 -0.01 -0.17
C THR A 53 9.37 0.53 -1.59
N LEU A 54 10.20 1.51 -1.97
CA LEU A 54 10.15 2.12 -3.30
C LEU A 54 10.45 1.11 -4.43
N THR A 55 11.17 0.04 -4.14
CA THR A 55 11.49 -1.00 -5.13
C THR A 55 10.26 -1.70 -5.73
N ILE A 56 9.05 -1.54 -5.11
CA ILE A 56 7.82 -2.13 -5.65
C ILE A 56 7.44 -1.58 -7.02
N ILE A 57 7.80 -0.33 -7.33
CA ILE A 57 7.47 0.31 -8.60
C ILE A 57 8.36 -0.17 -9.77
N LEU A 58 9.45 -0.86 -9.47
CA LEU A 58 10.36 -1.41 -10.47
C LEU A 58 9.77 -2.67 -11.12
N PRO A 59 10.08 -2.93 -12.40
CA PRO A 59 9.69 -4.17 -13.08
C PRO A 59 10.20 -5.41 -12.33
N ASN A 60 9.40 -6.48 -12.29
CA ASN A 60 9.73 -7.67 -11.50
C ASN A 60 11.07 -8.32 -11.91
N TRP A 61 11.33 -8.43 -13.22
CA TRP A 61 12.58 -9.01 -13.72
C TRP A 61 13.83 -8.30 -13.20
N SER A 62 13.76 -6.99 -12.90
CA SER A 62 14.92 -6.23 -12.42
C SER A 62 15.37 -6.64 -11.01
N LYS A 63 14.49 -7.31 -10.27
CA LYS A 63 14.70 -7.80 -8.90
C LYS A 63 15.15 -9.26 -8.84
N ASP A 64 15.18 -9.95 -9.97
CA ASP A 64 15.65 -11.34 -10.05
C ASP A 64 17.12 -11.42 -9.65
N GLY A 65 17.46 -12.34 -8.76
CA GLY A 65 18.81 -12.48 -8.20
C GLY A 65 19.07 -11.66 -6.93
N GLY A 66 18.05 -10.97 -6.40
CA GLY A 66 18.13 -10.29 -5.11
C GLY A 66 18.75 -8.89 -5.12
N PRO A 67 19.08 -8.33 -3.95
CA PRO A 67 19.49 -6.93 -3.80
C PRO A 67 20.73 -6.54 -4.61
N GLU A 68 21.75 -7.38 -4.62
CA GLU A 68 23.00 -7.12 -5.36
C GLU A 68 22.78 -7.07 -6.87
N ALA A 69 21.97 -8.01 -7.40
CA ALA A 69 21.60 -8.02 -8.80
C ALA A 69 20.76 -6.78 -9.17
N LEU A 70 19.86 -6.36 -8.30
CA LEU A 70 19.08 -5.15 -8.49
C LEU A 70 19.96 -3.89 -8.55
N ILE A 71 20.92 -3.73 -7.63
CA ILE A 71 21.88 -2.61 -7.66
C ILE A 71 22.69 -2.62 -8.96
N LYS A 72 23.12 -3.78 -9.41
CA LYS A 72 23.82 -3.91 -10.71
C LYS A 72 22.92 -3.46 -11.87
N ASN A 73 21.66 -3.88 -11.89
CA ASN A 73 20.69 -3.47 -12.90
C ASN A 73 20.42 -1.96 -12.88
N LEU A 74 20.30 -1.38 -11.69
CA LEU A 74 20.14 0.07 -11.49
C LEU A 74 21.39 0.87 -11.92
N SER A 75 22.56 0.26 -11.94
CA SER A 75 23.82 0.91 -12.34
C SER A 75 24.13 0.82 -13.84
N SER A 76 23.42 -0.02 -14.59
CA SER A 76 23.65 -0.23 -16.02
C SER A 76 22.70 0.60 -16.88
N LYS A 77 23.22 1.34 -17.85
CA LYS A 77 22.41 2.18 -18.74
C LYS A 77 21.34 1.39 -19.49
N ASP A 78 21.71 0.23 -20.06
CA ASP A 78 20.78 -0.56 -20.89
C ASP A 78 19.60 -1.07 -20.06
N THR A 79 19.85 -1.49 -18.81
CA THR A 79 18.78 -1.96 -17.90
C THR A 79 17.94 -0.80 -17.37
N ARG A 80 18.51 0.38 -17.11
CA ARG A 80 17.76 1.60 -16.79
C ARG A 80 16.82 2.00 -17.91
N ASP A 81 17.31 2.06 -19.14
CA ASP A 81 16.52 2.41 -20.33
C ASP A 81 15.34 1.43 -20.52
N ARG A 82 15.56 0.16 -20.25
CA ARG A 82 14.50 -0.85 -20.28
C ARG A 82 13.52 -0.68 -19.13
N MET A 83 13.99 -0.52 -17.89
CA MET A 83 13.13 -0.29 -16.73
C MET A 83 12.26 0.95 -16.88
N ALA A 84 12.85 2.07 -17.31
CA ALA A 84 12.13 3.33 -17.53
C ALA A 84 10.97 3.22 -18.52
N LYS A 85 11.11 2.40 -19.58
CA LYS A 85 10.05 2.13 -20.55
C LYS A 85 8.91 1.28 -19.99
N GLU A 86 9.21 0.39 -19.05
CA GLU A 86 8.23 -0.52 -18.46
C GLU A 86 7.56 0.07 -17.21
N MET A 87 8.20 1.05 -16.57
CA MET A 87 7.63 1.75 -15.39
C MET A 87 6.50 2.68 -15.80
N ASN A 88 5.51 2.82 -14.91
CA ASN A 88 4.40 3.74 -15.13
C ASN A 88 4.69 5.12 -14.52
N PRO A 89 5.06 6.14 -15.33
CA PRO A 89 5.40 7.46 -14.82
C PRO A 89 4.19 8.24 -14.28
N SER A 90 2.95 7.84 -14.61
CA SER A 90 1.74 8.55 -14.16
C SER A 90 1.56 8.50 -12.63
N GLY A 91 2.19 7.55 -11.94
CA GLY A 91 2.18 7.45 -10.49
C GLY A 91 3.18 8.35 -9.77
N TYR A 92 4.21 8.86 -10.44
CA TYR A 92 5.32 9.57 -9.79
C TYR A 92 4.91 10.81 -8.99
N PRO A 93 3.94 11.63 -9.43
CA PRO A 93 3.47 12.78 -8.64
C PRO A 93 2.79 12.39 -7.33
N THR A 94 2.32 11.16 -7.21
CA THR A 94 1.59 10.65 -6.02
C THR A 94 2.40 9.66 -5.19
N HIS A 95 3.71 9.58 -5.43
CA HIS A 95 4.65 8.79 -4.65
C HIS A 95 5.58 9.73 -3.88
N TRP A 96 5.27 9.99 -2.61
CA TRP A 96 6.08 10.78 -1.69
C TRP A 96 7.11 9.88 -1.03
N LEU A 97 8.38 10.26 -1.14
CA LEU A 97 9.48 9.43 -0.64
C LEU A 97 9.77 9.70 0.83
N THR A 98 10.16 8.66 1.54
CA THR A 98 10.45 8.70 2.98
C THR A 98 11.50 7.64 3.34
N ASN A 99 11.98 7.68 4.60
CA ASN A 99 12.93 6.73 5.15
C ASN A 99 14.36 6.89 4.59
N PHE A 100 14.74 8.11 4.25
CA PHE A 100 16.12 8.42 3.87
C PHE A 100 17.05 8.24 5.07
N LYS A 101 18.15 7.53 4.89
CA LYS A 101 19.17 7.28 5.94
C LYS A 101 20.35 8.22 5.81
N LYS A 102 20.73 8.57 4.57
CA LYS A 102 21.88 9.45 4.33
C LYS A 102 21.53 10.91 4.61
N PRO A 103 22.38 11.65 5.37
CA PRO A 103 22.09 13.04 5.75
C PRO A 103 21.82 13.97 4.57
N HIS A 104 22.53 13.80 3.45
CA HIS A 104 22.38 14.65 2.26
C HIS A 104 21.05 14.45 1.53
N ASN A 105 20.37 13.30 1.75
CA ASN A 105 19.06 13.01 1.17
C ASN A 105 17.89 13.38 2.10
N LYS A 106 18.13 13.69 3.36
CA LYS A 106 17.08 14.06 4.32
C LYS A 106 16.22 15.24 3.85
N LYS A 107 16.76 16.11 3.04
CA LYS A 107 16.04 17.23 2.42
C LYS A 107 14.91 16.81 1.48
N TYR A 108 14.87 15.54 1.06
CA TYR A 108 13.85 15.00 0.18
C TYR A 108 12.70 14.30 0.93
N GLU A 109 12.80 14.20 2.25
CA GLU A 109 11.76 13.55 3.07
C GLU A 109 10.39 14.19 2.84
N GLY A 110 9.40 13.40 2.41
CA GLY A 110 8.05 13.86 2.11
C GLY A 110 7.86 14.55 0.75
N LEU A 111 8.90 14.65 -0.07
CA LEU A 111 8.76 15.14 -1.44
C LEU A 111 8.36 14.03 -2.39
N SER A 112 7.61 14.39 -3.44
CA SER A 112 7.30 13.45 -4.53
C SER A 112 8.52 13.21 -5.43
N VAL A 113 8.49 12.10 -6.16
CA VAL A 113 9.53 11.78 -7.15
C VAL A 113 9.74 12.94 -8.14
N ASN A 114 8.64 13.56 -8.61
CA ASN A 114 8.73 14.66 -9.59
C ASN A 114 9.35 15.92 -8.99
N GLU A 115 9.06 16.26 -7.74
CA GLU A 115 9.68 17.40 -7.07
C GLU A 115 11.18 17.20 -6.90
N ILE A 116 11.60 16.00 -6.50
CA ILE A 116 13.03 15.67 -6.36
C ILE A 116 13.73 15.69 -7.73
N ALA A 117 13.10 15.13 -8.76
CA ALA A 117 13.61 15.16 -10.12
C ALA A 117 13.83 16.58 -10.63
N ALA A 118 12.87 17.49 -10.38
CA ALA A 118 12.99 18.90 -10.73
C ALA A 118 14.13 19.60 -9.98
N ILE A 119 14.30 19.33 -8.69
CA ILE A 119 15.40 19.89 -7.86
C ILE A 119 16.76 19.45 -8.43
N ASN A 120 16.86 18.21 -8.90
CA ASN A 120 18.12 17.64 -9.39
C ASN A 120 18.33 17.84 -10.91
N ASN A 121 17.35 18.44 -11.61
CA ASN A 121 17.33 18.57 -13.07
C ASN A 121 17.55 17.23 -13.78
N GLN A 122 16.81 16.20 -13.35
CA GLN A 122 16.88 14.82 -13.83
C GLN A 122 15.51 14.32 -14.29
N GLU A 123 15.51 13.23 -15.08
CA GLU A 123 14.31 12.47 -15.34
C GLU A 123 13.82 11.76 -14.06
N PRO A 124 12.51 11.65 -13.82
CA PRO A 124 11.97 10.97 -12.65
C PRO A 124 12.45 9.53 -12.46
N SER A 125 12.60 8.76 -13.55
CA SER A 125 13.13 7.39 -13.49
C SER A 125 14.58 7.35 -13.03
N ASP A 126 15.44 8.23 -13.56
CA ASP A 126 16.84 8.31 -13.14
C ASP A 126 16.96 8.75 -11.68
N THR A 127 16.13 9.70 -11.25
CA THR A 127 16.03 10.10 -9.83
C THR A 127 15.74 8.91 -8.93
N ILE A 128 14.77 8.04 -9.32
CA ILE A 128 14.45 6.82 -8.57
C ILE A 128 15.66 5.89 -8.51
N PHE A 129 16.31 5.64 -9.64
CA PHE A 129 17.44 4.72 -9.73
C PHE A 129 18.63 5.19 -8.91
N ASP A 130 19.00 6.45 -9.01
CA ASP A 130 20.11 7.04 -8.28
C ASP A 130 19.87 7.04 -6.77
N LEU A 131 18.68 7.42 -6.33
CA LEU A 131 18.30 7.39 -4.92
C LEU A 131 18.29 5.97 -4.36
N LEU A 132 17.77 4.99 -5.11
CA LEU A 132 17.78 3.58 -4.68
C LEU A 132 19.20 3.03 -4.53
N ILE A 133 20.11 3.37 -5.43
CA ILE A 133 21.53 3.00 -5.31
C ILE A 133 22.15 3.68 -4.09
N ASP A 134 21.99 4.99 -3.99
CA ASP A 134 22.60 5.77 -2.92
C ASP A 134 22.15 5.31 -1.53
N GLU A 135 20.85 5.08 -1.34
CA GLU A 135 20.26 4.63 -0.06
C GLU A 135 20.29 3.10 0.12
N ASN A 136 21.04 2.36 -0.71
CA ASN A 136 21.14 0.91 -0.66
C ASN A 136 19.76 0.23 -0.61
N LEU A 137 18.85 0.62 -1.50
CA LEU A 137 17.45 0.16 -1.63
C LEU A 137 16.54 0.46 -0.43
N GLY A 138 17.03 1.22 0.56
CA GLY A 138 16.35 1.44 1.85
C GLY A 138 15.22 2.46 1.85
N ILE A 139 14.89 3.08 0.70
CA ILE A 139 13.84 4.09 0.59
C ILE A 139 12.46 3.45 0.61
N SER A 140 11.55 4.09 1.32
CA SER A 140 10.12 3.81 1.29
C SER A 140 9.35 4.92 0.58
N HIS A 141 8.13 4.63 0.20
CA HIS A 141 7.22 5.65 -0.31
C HIS A 141 5.85 5.55 0.34
N VAL A 142 5.15 6.68 0.36
CA VAL A 142 3.72 6.77 0.61
C VAL A 142 3.07 7.08 -0.73
N GLY A 143 2.09 6.28 -1.14
CA GLY A 143 1.44 6.42 -2.44
C GLY A 143 -0.07 6.28 -2.37
N PHE A 144 -0.78 6.92 -3.31
CA PHE A 144 -2.21 6.77 -3.46
C PHE A 144 -2.51 5.40 -4.08
N GLY A 145 -3.18 4.51 -3.34
CA GLY A 145 -3.33 3.11 -3.72
C GLY A 145 -4.75 2.55 -3.66
N THR A 146 -5.76 3.37 -3.31
CA THR A 146 -7.14 2.91 -3.20
C THR A 146 -8.11 4.04 -3.52
N ASN A 147 -9.23 3.71 -4.16
CA ASN A 147 -10.31 4.67 -4.38
C ASN A 147 -10.98 5.03 -3.03
N PRO A 148 -10.91 6.29 -2.58
CA PRO A 148 -11.49 6.69 -1.30
C PRO A 148 -13.01 6.53 -1.26
N HIS A 149 -13.69 6.62 -2.41
CA HIS A 149 -15.15 6.51 -2.48
C HIS A 149 -15.66 5.06 -2.32
N THR A 150 -14.82 4.07 -2.57
CA THR A 150 -15.19 2.66 -2.41
C THR A 150 -14.70 2.04 -1.11
N LEU A 151 -13.77 2.69 -0.43
CA LEU A 151 -13.19 2.20 0.82
C LEU A 151 -14.24 1.96 1.93
N PRO A 152 -15.27 2.80 2.11
CA PRO A 152 -16.34 2.53 3.08
C PRO A 152 -17.06 1.19 2.86
N GLU A 153 -17.18 0.72 1.61
CA GLU A 153 -17.83 -0.57 1.31
C GLU A 153 -17.07 -1.75 1.91
N PHE A 154 -15.74 -1.70 1.88
CA PHE A 154 -14.90 -2.71 2.52
C PHE A 154 -14.95 -2.61 4.05
N VAL A 155 -14.91 -1.39 4.58
CA VAL A 155 -14.94 -1.14 6.03
C VAL A 155 -16.24 -1.64 6.66
N LYS A 156 -17.40 -1.41 6.02
CA LYS A 156 -18.70 -1.84 6.55
C LYS A 156 -19.03 -3.31 6.30
N HIS A 157 -18.32 -3.99 5.38
CA HIS A 157 -18.61 -5.38 5.02
C HIS A 157 -18.54 -6.32 6.24
N PRO A 158 -19.49 -7.27 6.42
CA PRO A 158 -19.55 -8.15 7.60
C PRO A 158 -18.30 -9.00 7.84
N ALA A 159 -17.64 -9.46 6.76
CA ALA A 159 -16.40 -10.22 6.84
C ALA A 159 -15.13 -9.37 7.00
N GLY A 160 -15.27 -8.03 6.96
CA GLY A 160 -14.16 -7.08 7.04
C GLY A 160 -13.78 -6.74 8.48
N MET A 161 -12.49 -6.71 8.74
CA MET A 161 -11.85 -6.22 9.97
C MET A 161 -11.06 -4.95 9.66
N ILE A 162 -10.61 -4.26 10.71
CA ILE A 162 -9.76 -3.07 10.57
C ILE A 162 -8.35 -3.41 11.04
N ALA A 163 -7.40 -3.22 10.14
CA ALA A 163 -5.98 -3.26 10.44
C ALA A 163 -5.33 -1.94 10.01
N SER A 164 -4.22 -1.56 10.61
CA SER A 164 -3.50 -0.35 10.19
C SER A 164 -2.52 -0.61 9.05
N ASP A 165 -1.99 -1.81 8.96
CA ASP A 165 -0.87 -2.15 8.05
C ASP A 165 0.23 -1.08 8.13
N SER A 166 0.48 -0.61 9.35
CA SER A 166 1.28 0.57 9.63
C SER A 166 2.75 0.21 9.75
N ILE A 167 3.59 1.01 9.11
CA ILE A 167 5.04 0.89 9.20
C ILE A 167 5.59 2.25 9.64
N LEU A 168 6.35 2.25 10.76
CA LEU A 168 6.99 3.44 11.30
C LEU A 168 8.37 3.66 10.65
N PHE A 169 8.39 3.99 9.38
CA PHE A 169 9.61 4.30 8.64
C PHE A 169 9.70 5.79 8.31
N GLY A 170 10.91 6.35 8.47
CA GLY A 170 11.22 7.71 8.12
C GLY A 170 10.48 8.77 8.93
N ASP A 171 10.59 10.00 8.47
CA ASP A 171 10.00 11.17 9.13
C ASP A 171 8.66 11.59 8.46
N PHE A 172 8.26 10.88 7.39
CA PHE A 172 7.00 11.09 6.67
C PHE A 172 6.22 9.75 6.51
N PRO A 173 5.75 9.14 7.61
CA PRO A 173 4.99 7.90 7.55
C PRO A 173 3.59 8.12 6.98
N SER A 174 3.00 7.06 6.42
CA SER A 174 1.61 7.09 5.95
C SER A 174 0.65 7.52 7.07
N PRO A 175 -0.37 8.35 6.79
CA PRO A 175 -1.32 8.84 7.81
C PRO A 175 -2.06 7.72 8.54
N ARG A 176 -2.20 6.54 7.97
CA ARG A 176 -2.78 5.36 8.64
C ARG A 176 -1.98 4.94 9.88
N THR A 177 -0.72 5.32 9.96
CA THR A 177 0.16 5.03 11.11
C THR A 177 -0.40 5.59 12.41
N TYR A 178 -0.97 6.79 12.36
CA TYR A 178 -1.48 7.48 13.55
C TYR A 178 -3.00 7.55 13.59
N GLY A 179 -3.65 7.64 12.44
CA GLY A 179 -5.07 7.97 12.35
C GLY A 179 -6.01 6.81 12.05
N ASN A 180 -5.51 5.60 11.75
CA ASN A 180 -6.35 4.54 11.21
C ASN A 180 -7.55 4.18 12.11
N PHE A 181 -7.31 3.88 13.36
CA PHE A 181 -8.36 3.45 14.30
C PHE A 181 -9.23 4.61 14.79
N THR A 182 -8.64 5.78 14.99
CA THR A 182 -9.40 6.97 15.38
C THR A 182 -10.34 7.41 14.26
N LYS A 183 -9.94 7.28 12.99
CA LYS A 183 -10.78 7.57 11.84
C LYS A 183 -12.02 6.66 11.75
N VAL A 184 -11.92 5.39 12.14
CA VAL A 184 -13.07 4.48 12.20
C VAL A 184 -14.13 5.01 13.15
N ILE A 185 -13.71 5.52 14.32
CA ILE A 185 -14.63 6.05 15.33
C ILE A 185 -15.16 7.43 14.92
N SER A 186 -14.30 8.34 14.49
CA SER A 186 -14.68 9.73 14.18
C SER A 186 -15.46 9.85 12.88
N GLU A 187 -14.89 9.42 11.77
CA GLU A 187 -15.54 9.59 10.46
C GLU A 187 -16.59 8.48 10.24
N PHE A 188 -16.18 7.21 10.23
CA PHE A 188 -17.06 6.14 9.75
C PHE A 188 -18.17 5.77 10.73
N SER A 189 -17.99 6.01 12.03
CA SER A 189 -19.05 5.75 13.02
C SER A 189 -19.81 7.01 13.40
N ARG A 190 -19.13 8.08 13.86
CA ARG A 190 -19.78 9.29 14.38
C ARG A 190 -20.36 10.16 13.26
N ASP A 191 -19.55 10.49 12.26
CA ASP A 191 -19.89 11.52 11.26
C ASP A 191 -20.71 10.93 10.09
N ASP A 192 -20.16 9.92 9.41
CA ASP A 192 -20.77 9.30 8.22
C ASP A 192 -21.81 8.23 8.55
N LYS A 193 -21.78 7.69 9.78
CA LYS A 193 -22.70 6.64 10.27
C LYS A 193 -22.69 5.36 9.40
N PHE A 194 -21.59 5.05 8.78
CA PHE A 194 -21.42 3.79 8.04
C PHE A 194 -21.36 2.56 8.96
N LEU A 195 -20.91 2.75 10.21
CA LEU A 195 -20.87 1.76 11.25
C LEU A 195 -21.53 2.27 12.52
N THR A 196 -22.17 1.37 13.28
CA THR A 196 -22.48 1.66 14.67
C THR A 196 -21.20 1.66 15.50
N LEU A 197 -21.16 2.38 16.62
CA LEU A 197 -19.99 2.37 17.50
C LEU A 197 -19.64 0.95 18.00
N PRO A 198 -20.62 0.10 18.42
CA PRO A 198 -20.33 -1.30 18.77
C PRO A 198 -19.69 -2.09 17.61
N ASP A 199 -20.16 -1.92 16.37
CA ASP A 199 -19.54 -2.59 15.20
C ASP A 199 -18.14 -2.08 14.92
N ALA A 200 -17.91 -0.78 15.03
CA ALA A 200 -16.59 -0.19 14.88
C ALA A 200 -15.61 -0.80 15.89
N ILE A 201 -15.99 -0.87 17.16
CA ILE A 201 -15.16 -1.47 18.21
C ILE A 201 -14.96 -2.97 17.95
N ARG A 202 -16.02 -3.71 17.59
CA ARG A 202 -15.93 -5.14 17.26
C ARG A 202 -14.91 -5.41 16.15
N LYS A 203 -14.98 -4.66 15.06
CA LYS A 203 -14.10 -4.82 13.88
C LYS A 203 -12.62 -4.51 14.19
N MET A 204 -12.34 -3.72 15.21
CA MET A 204 -10.99 -3.35 15.64
C MET A 204 -10.43 -4.23 16.78
N SER A 205 -11.26 -5.03 17.42
CA SER A 205 -10.88 -5.74 18.65
C SER A 205 -11.35 -7.21 18.69
N SER A 206 -12.61 -7.45 19.08
CA SER A 206 -13.11 -8.82 19.31
C SER A 206 -13.18 -9.66 18.04
N PHE A 207 -13.47 -9.08 16.90
CA PHE A 207 -13.52 -9.82 15.64
C PHE A 207 -12.12 -10.33 15.19
N PRO A 208 -11.06 -9.50 15.14
CA PRO A 208 -9.70 -9.99 14.93
C PRO A 208 -9.27 -11.03 15.99
N ALA A 209 -9.58 -10.79 17.28
CA ALA A 209 -9.22 -11.73 18.35
C ALA A 209 -9.91 -13.10 18.23
N GLN A 210 -11.11 -13.16 17.68
CA GLN A 210 -11.82 -14.44 17.40
C GLN A 210 -11.25 -15.17 16.19
N ARG A 211 -10.51 -14.47 15.34
CA ARG A 211 -9.93 -15.02 14.12
C ARG A 211 -8.56 -15.67 14.35
N LEU A 212 -7.84 -15.26 15.38
CA LEU A 212 -6.54 -15.79 15.80
C LEU A 212 -6.70 -17.06 16.65
#